data_3ad8e69751cf7b6a4f8bb55e277f73b9
#
_entry.id   3ad8e69751cf7b6a4f8bb55e277f73b9
#
_cell.length_a   1.000
_cell.length_b   1.000
_cell.length_c   1.000
_cell.angle_alpha   90.00
_cell.angle_beta   90.00
_cell.angle_gamma   90.00
#
_symmetry.space_group_name_H-M   'P 1'
#
loop_
_entity.id
_entity.type
_entity.pdbx_description
1 polymer ?
#
loop_
_entity_poly.entity_id
_entity_poly.type
_entity_poly.pdbx_seq_one_letter_code
_entity_poly.pdbx_strand_id
1 'polypeptide(L)'
;MKSIPKRKNPIIIAAASGLLSITMGATTSYAAPGAVAALTDFDINESKPLKDNGIVIGGWANAGVTYNATDPESNFNGPVTFGDRSAEFQLNQLNMFVQRAVATEGSSWDFGGRFDIMFGTDSIFTQAYGVPAFDVNTGQPLNRSTWDLNLLNSNSNRFYDLALPQAYLETYVPVGNGLNLKIGHFYTPIGYETVPAPDNFFYTHAYTMQYGEPFTHTGVMGNYAVDGNWSVMGGVVTGSATGGWDGGWDKQLGNWAGLMGTTWTSTDKGTSLNVAGTYGGTSEHSSNAWAMYSIVLKHNITDKTHLILQHDHGFADNVLAPPAGGGAGTDAQWYGINTHLYYDVSDTVVAGLRGEWFRDQNGIRVCSPGRVGAATDNQGASYAANFPATCSAATYYAFTAGVTWKPKTWLSLRPNVRYDWVDGPTKQFDVNSSGVGQKTDQFLFSTDMTITF
;
A
#
# COMPACT_ATOMS: atom_id res chain seq x y z
N MET A 1 36.72 2.92 45.98
CA MET A 1 35.59 2.59 45.12
C MET A 1 35.17 3.85 44.37
N LYS A 2 35.56 4.01 43.10
CA LYS A 2 35.18 5.15 42.26
C LYS A 2 33.94 4.74 41.48
N SER A 3 32.86 5.47 41.63
CA SER A 3 31.60 5.29 40.90
C SER A 3 31.80 5.60 39.42
N ILE A 4 31.47 4.65 38.57
CA ILE A 4 31.43 4.79 37.11
C ILE A 4 30.14 5.57 36.75
N PRO A 5 30.22 6.67 36.00
CA PRO A 5 29.03 7.38 35.57
C PRO A 5 28.27 6.54 34.57
N LYS A 6 26.97 6.30 34.79
CA LYS A 6 26.04 5.71 33.84
C LYS A 6 25.96 6.63 32.62
N ARG A 7 26.49 6.20 31.47
CA ARG A 7 26.20 6.80 30.18
C ARG A 7 24.70 6.68 29.94
N LYS A 8 24.01 7.81 29.86
CA LYS A 8 22.69 7.90 29.24
C LYS A 8 22.90 7.66 27.77
N ASN A 9 22.46 6.51 27.25
CA ASN A 9 22.28 6.32 25.82
C ASN A 9 21.19 7.30 25.39
N PRO A 10 21.41 8.14 24.36
CA PRO A 10 20.32 8.86 23.74
C PRO A 10 19.39 7.80 23.13
N ILE A 11 18.16 7.75 23.59
CA ILE A 11 17.08 7.05 22.92
C ILE A 11 16.89 7.83 21.62
N ILE A 12 17.42 7.31 20.52
CA ILE A 12 17.05 7.76 19.18
C ILE A 12 15.63 7.24 18.98
N ILE A 13 14.66 8.04 19.36
CA ILE A 13 13.29 7.88 18.92
C ILE A 13 13.38 8.20 17.43
N ALA A 14 13.28 7.17 16.59
CA ALA A 14 12.90 7.37 15.21
C ALA A 14 11.49 7.98 15.28
N ALA A 15 11.43 9.31 15.27
CA ALA A 15 10.23 10.04 14.96
C ALA A 15 9.65 9.44 13.65
N ALA A 16 8.38 9.62 13.40
CA ALA A 16 7.67 9.19 12.18
C ALA A 16 8.27 9.72 10.86
N SER A 17 9.37 10.39 10.88
CA SER A 17 10.38 10.43 9.85
C SER A 17 10.99 9.03 9.72
N GLY A 18 10.14 8.06 9.34
CA GLY A 18 10.64 6.94 8.59
C GLY A 18 11.21 7.49 7.30
N LEU A 19 12.36 8.16 7.37
CA LEU A 19 13.40 7.98 6.38
C LEU A 19 13.67 6.48 6.44
N LEU A 20 12.72 5.72 5.82
CA LEU A 20 13.09 4.47 5.26
C LEU A 20 14.21 4.84 4.30
N SER A 21 15.45 4.81 4.79
CA SER A 21 16.50 4.34 3.94
C SER A 21 15.89 3.09 3.33
N ILE A 22 15.48 3.17 2.07
CA ILE A 22 15.37 2.02 1.21
C ILE A 22 16.82 1.58 0.99
N THR A 23 17.52 1.24 2.04
CA THR A 23 18.40 0.11 2.07
C THR A 23 17.40 -1.03 1.97
N MET A 24 17.26 -1.55 0.81
CA MET A 24 16.52 -2.75 0.49
C MET A 24 17.15 -3.93 1.22
N GLY A 25 16.65 -4.19 2.28
CA GLY A 25 16.84 -5.02 3.40
C GLY A 25 16.21 -4.23 4.51
N ALA A 26 14.90 -3.92 4.39
CA ALA A 26 14.14 -3.43 5.51
C ALA A 26 14.11 -4.55 6.54
N THR A 27 15.18 -4.63 7.30
CA THR A 27 15.01 -4.95 8.69
C THR A 27 14.10 -3.84 9.19
N THR A 28 12.79 -4.07 9.21
CA THR A 28 11.97 -3.50 10.24
C THR A 28 12.67 -3.92 11.52
N SER A 29 13.63 -3.11 11.95
CA SER A 29 14.21 -3.29 13.26
C SER A 29 13.06 -2.94 14.19
N TYR A 30 12.32 -3.93 14.62
CA TYR A 30 11.56 -3.88 15.86
C TYR A 30 12.60 -3.78 16.99
N ALA A 31 13.35 -2.67 16.98
CA ALA A 31 14.39 -2.38 17.98
C ALA A 31 13.79 -2.06 19.35
N ALA A 32 12.46 -1.93 19.43
CA ALA A 32 11.71 -1.72 20.65
C ALA A 32 10.78 -2.91 20.88
N PRO A 33 10.61 -3.36 22.13
CA PRO A 33 9.69 -4.44 22.44
C PRO A 33 8.28 -4.07 22.02
N GLY A 34 7.57 -5.00 21.34
CA GLY A 34 6.16 -4.88 21.00
C GLY A 34 5.27 -4.87 22.24
N ALA A 35 3.97 -4.66 22.05
CA ALA A 35 3.02 -4.55 23.16
C ALA A 35 3.04 -5.77 24.10
N VAL A 36 3.13 -6.99 23.54
CA VAL A 36 3.16 -8.22 24.34
C VAL A 36 4.37 -8.23 25.27
N ALA A 37 5.55 -8.00 24.73
CA ALA A 37 6.78 -7.96 25.54
C ALA A 37 6.76 -6.81 26.56
N ALA A 38 6.26 -5.63 26.17
CA ALA A 38 6.20 -4.45 27.04
C ALA A 38 5.20 -4.58 28.20
N LEU A 39 4.14 -5.38 28.04
CA LEU A 39 3.06 -5.52 29.02
C LEU A 39 3.16 -6.79 29.86
N THR A 40 3.84 -7.82 29.36
CA THR A 40 3.89 -9.14 30.01
C THR A 40 5.29 -9.60 30.42
N ASP A 41 6.33 -8.83 30.04
CA ASP A 41 7.74 -9.21 30.16
C ASP A 41 8.09 -10.51 29.40
N PHE A 42 7.21 -10.97 28.49
CA PHE A 42 7.41 -12.14 27.65
C PHE A 42 7.66 -11.73 26.20
N ASP A 43 8.84 -12.07 25.69
CA ASP A 43 9.20 -11.90 24.28
C ASP A 43 9.50 -13.27 23.66
N ILE A 44 8.66 -13.73 22.74
CA ILE A 44 8.84 -15.01 22.04
C ILE A 44 10.15 -15.03 21.25
N ASN A 45 10.60 -13.88 20.74
CA ASN A 45 11.80 -13.74 19.94
C ASN A 45 13.10 -13.92 20.74
N GLU A 46 13.03 -13.80 22.07
CA GLU A 46 14.12 -14.15 22.97
C GLU A 46 14.26 -15.66 23.20
N SER A 47 13.29 -16.47 22.71
CA SER A 47 13.41 -17.90 22.77
C SER A 47 14.61 -18.40 21.96
N LYS A 48 15.37 -19.35 22.54
CA LYS A 48 16.61 -19.85 21.94
C LYS A 48 16.46 -20.32 20.49
N PRO A 49 15.41 -21.07 20.08
CA PRO A 49 15.25 -21.52 18.70
C PRO A 49 15.09 -20.37 17.69
N LEU A 50 14.39 -19.29 18.04
CA LEU A 50 14.19 -18.15 17.17
C LEU A 50 15.44 -17.28 17.12
N LYS A 51 15.97 -16.94 18.27
CA LYS A 51 17.14 -16.06 18.41
C LYS A 51 18.39 -16.63 17.74
N ASP A 52 18.68 -17.92 17.97
CA ASP A 52 19.88 -18.59 17.41
C ASP A 52 19.80 -18.71 15.87
N ASN A 53 18.61 -18.68 15.28
CA ASN A 53 18.39 -18.75 13.84
C ASN A 53 18.07 -17.40 13.20
N GLY A 54 18.04 -16.32 13.96
CA GLY A 54 17.72 -14.98 13.48
C GLY A 54 16.27 -14.86 12.96
N ILE A 55 15.35 -15.67 13.51
CA ILE A 55 13.93 -15.66 13.13
C ILE A 55 13.19 -14.71 14.06
N VAL A 56 12.36 -13.85 13.47
CA VAL A 56 11.49 -12.91 14.17
C VAL A 56 10.04 -13.24 13.84
N ILE A 57 9.21 -13.32 14.87
CA ILE A 57 7.76 -13.37 14.78
C ILE A 57 7.22 -12.03 15.30
N GLY A 58 6.35 -11.40 14.56
CA GLY A 58 5.76 -10.12 14.93
C GLY A 58 4.46 -9.87 14.20
N GLY A 59 3.88 -8.72 14.46
CA GLY A 59 2.63 -8.34 13.83
C GLY A 59 2.12 -7.01 14.32
N TRP A 60 0.92 -6.69 13.86
CA TRP A 60 0.17 -5.53 14.33
C TRP A 60 -1.33 -5.77 14.26
N ALA A 61 -2.04 -5.06 15.11
CA ALA A 61 -3.48 -4.89 15.03
C ALA A 61 -3.77 -3.41 14.77
N ASN A 62 -4.55 -3.13 13.73
CA ASN A 62 -5.03 -1.80 13.39
C ASN A 62 -6.54 -1.80 13.31
N ALA A 63 -7.18 -0.87 14.02
CA ALA A 63 -8.62 -0.73 14.03
C ALA A 63 -9.01 0.75 14.13
N GLY A 64 -10.11 1.13 13.48
CA GLY A 64 -10.52 2.52 13.43
C GLY A 64 -11.99 2.73 13.12
N VAL A 65 -12.37 3.99 13.04
CA VAL A 65 -13.69 4.45 12.64
C VAL A 65 -13.56 5.68 11.76
N THR A 66 -14.40 5.74 10.73
CA THR A 66 -14.56 6.92 9.88
C THR A 66 -16.01 7.38 9.94
N TYR A 67 -16.22 8.67 10.20
CA TYR A 67 -17.51 9.31 10.12
C TYR A 67 -17.56 10.20 8.88
N ASN A 68 -18.57 9.99 8.03
CA ASN A 68 -18.85 10.82 6.87
C ASN A 68 -19.96 11.81 7.19
N ALA A 69 -19.66 13.09 7.05
CA ALA A 69 -20.62 14.16 7.39
C ALA A 69 -21.85 14.19 6.46
N THR A 70 -21.82 13.48 5.32
CA THR A 70 -22.97 13.37 4.43
C THR A 70 -23.94 12.26 4.84
N ASP A 71 -23.53 11.36 5.75
CA ASP A 71 -24.30 10.23 6.24
C ASP A 71 -24.87 9.36 5.06
N PRO A 72 -23.99 8.75 4.25
CA PRO A 72 -24.42 8.07 3.04
C PRO A 72 -25.36 6.89 3.34
N GLU A 73 -26.44 6.76 2.59
CA GLU A 73 -27.45 5.69 2.74
C GLU A 73 -26.82 4.28 2.68
N SER A 74 -25.77 4.11 1.87
CA SER A 74 -25.05 2.85 1.75
C SER A 74 -24.06 2.59 2.89
N ASN A 75 -23.84 3.53 3.80
CA ASN A 75 -22.74 3.56 4.78
C ASN A 75 -21.35 3.45 4.13
N PHE A 76 -21.20 3.76 2.84
CA PHE A 76 -19.96 3.63 2.12
C PHE A 76 -19.30 4.98 1.86
N ASN A 77 -18.03 5.13 2.25
CA ASN A 77 -17.24 6.36 2.11
C ASN A 77 -16.53 6.47 0.76
N GLY A 78 -16.91 5.62 -0.21
CA GLY A 78 -16.25 5.59 -1.51
C GLY A 78 -16.21 6.94 -2.21
N PRO A 79 -15.18 7.13 -3.03
CA PRO A 79 -14.17 6.16 -3.44
C PRO A 79 -12.98 5.99 -2.47
N VAL A 80 -13.03 6.54 -1.26
CA VAL A 80 -12.00 6.30 -0.25
C VAL A 80 -12.04 4.85 0.21
N THR A 81 -10.88 4.20 0.27
CA THR A 81 -10.68 2.82 0.74
C THR A 81 -9.85 2.84 2.03
N PHE A 82 -9.81 1.70 2.76
CA PHE A 82 -9.16 1.63 4.08
C PHE A 82 -9.88 2.55 5.09
N GLY A 83 -10.92 2.06 5.72
CA GLY A 83 -11.85 2.86 6.52
C GLY A 83 -13.07 3.34 5.73
N ASP A 84 -13.50 2.52 4.78
CA ASP A 84 -14.50 2.80 3.76
C ASP A 84 -15.96 2.72 4.26
N ARG A 85 -16.19 2.37 5.55
CA ARG A 85 -17.52 2.31 6.17
C ARG A 85 -17.76 3.51 7.08
N SER A 86 -18.87 4.22 6.86
CA SER A 86 -19.28 5.36 7.69
C SER A 86 -19.85 4.91 9.01
N ALA A 87 -19.38 5.54 10.11
CA ALA A 87 -19.85 5.33 11.47
C ALA A 87 -19.78 3.87 11.98
N GLU A 88 -19.00 3.03 11.33
CA GLU A 88 -18.76 1.64 11.72
C GLU A 88 -17.33 1.48 12.25
N PHE A 89 -17.17 0.77 13.36
CA PHE A 89 -15.86 0.35 13.85
C PHE A 89 -15.35 -0.79 12.98
N GLN A 90 -14.16 -0.64 12.44
CA GLN A 90 -13.52 -1.64 11.58
C GLN A 90 -12.22 -2.15 12.22
N LEU A 91 -12.05 -3.47 12.27
CA LEU A 91 -10.73 -4.09 12.40
C LEU A 91 -10.11 -4.11 11.00
N ASN A 92 -9.24 -3.15 10.73
CA ASN A 92 -8.65 -2.98 9.40
C ASN A 92 -7.61 -4.07 9.11
N GLN A 93 -6.66 -4.25 10.02
CA GLN A 93 -5.56 -5.18 9.83
C GLN A 93 -5.24 -5.90 11.15
N LEU A 94 -5.36 -7.21 11.17
CA LEU A 94 -4.68 -8.09 12.08
C LEU A 94 -3.63 -8.84 11.27
N ASN A 95 -2.39 -8.36 11.31
CA ASN A 95 -1.28 -8.94 10.55
C ASN A 95 -0.33 -9.68 11.48
N MET A 96 0.08 -10.86 11.04
CA MET A 96 1.17 -11.62 11.65
C MET A 96 2.19 -11.98 10.60
N PHE A 97 3.47 -11.97 10.97
CA PHE A 97 4.53 -12.41 10.09
C PHE A 97 5.59 -13.24 10.80
N VAL A 98 6.26 -14.06 10.00
CA VAL A 98 7.50 -14.73 10.36
C VAL A 98 8.55 -14.31 9.37
N GLN A 99 9.70 -13.83 9.83
CA GLN A 99 10.79 -13.35 9.00
C GLN A 99 12.15 -13.83 9.50
N ARG A 100 13.01 -14.24 8.58
CA ARG A 100 14.45 -14.23 8.76
C ARG A 100 15.04 -13.25 7.76
N ALA A 101 15.55 -12.14 8.26
CA ALA A 101 16.22 -11.15 7.41
C ALA A 101 17.58 -11.69 6.94
N VAL A 102 17.95 -11.37 5.69
CA VAL A 102 19.27 -11.68 5.17
C VAL A 102 20.28 -10.59 5.50
N ALA A 103 21.56 -10.94 5.47
CA ALA A 103 22.64 -9.96 5.51
C ALA A 103 22.49 -8.96 4.34
N THR A 104 23.00 -7.75 4.54
CA THR A 104 23.06 -6.72 3.49
C THR A 104 24.48 -6.39 3.06
N GLU A 105 25.43 -6.99 3.74
CA GLU A 105 26.87 -6.83 3.51
C GLU A 105 27.63 -8.10 3.94
N GLY A 106 28.85 -8.24 3.49
CA GLY A 106 29.73 -9.37 3.84
C GLY A 106 30.20 -10.15 2.63
N SER A 107 30.99 -11.21 2.90
CA SER A 107 31.63 -12.04 1.87
C SER A 107 31.00 -13.41 1.70
N SER A 108 29.93 -13.71 2.42
CA SER A 108 29.26 -15.02 2.41
C SER A 108 27.82 -14.88 1.96
N TRP A 109 27.32 -15.91 1.27
CA TRP A 109 25.89 -16.05 0.99
C TRP A 109 25.10 -16.10 2.29
N ASP A 110 23.95 -15.48 2.28
CA ASP A 110 22.96 -15.62 3.34
C ASP A 110 21.56 -15.82 2.74
N PHE A 111 20.68 -16.53 3.48
CA PHE A 111 19.36 -16.91 3.03
C PHE A 111 18.34 -16.53 4.10
N GLY A 112 17.21 -16.04 3.67
CA GLY A 112 16.12 -15.66 4.54
C GLY A 112 14.79 -15.69 3.79
N GLY A 113 13.82 -14.99 4.32
CA GLY A 113 12.50 -14.89 3.73
C GLY A 113 11.48 -14.35 4.72
N ARG A 114 10.28 -14.13 4.22
CA ARG A 114 9.18 -13.63 5.01
C ARG A 114 7.86 -14.23 4.54
N PHE A 115 6.98 -14.48 5.51
CA PHE A 115 5.61 -14.89 5.28
C PHE A 115 4.69 -14.04 6.17
N ASP A 116 3.69 -13.41 5.56
CA ASP A 116 2.67 -12.59 6.23
C ASP A 116 1.28 -13.17 5.98
N ILE A 117 0.44 -13.07 6.99
CA ILE A 117 -1.00 -13.30 6.89
C ILE A 117 -1.72 -12.09 7.49
N MET A 118 -2.70 -11.56 6.78
CA MET A 118 -3.48 -10.41 7.20
C MET A 118 -4.98 -10.72 7.15
N PHE A 119 -5.66 -10.53 8.28
CA PHE A 119 -7.11 -10.58 8.38
C PHE A 119 -7.64 -9.18 8.67
N GLY A 120 -8.79 -8.81 8.07
CA GLY A 120 -9.44 -7.54 8.34
C GLY A 120 -10.13 -6.95 7.12
N THR A 121 -10.64 -5.72 7.27
CA THR A 121 -11.32 -5.01 6.18
C THR A 121 -10.37 -4.61 5.05
N ASP A 122 -9.09 -4.40 5.35
CA ASP A 122 -8.08 -4.02 4.35
C ASP A 122 -7.61 -5.22 3.52
N SER A 123 -7.87 -6.44 3.98
CA SER A 123 -7.47 -7.66 3.27
C SER A 123 -8.14 -7.78 1.91
N ILE A 124 -9.40 -7.36 1.77
CA ILE A 124 -10.10 -7.39 0.48
C ILE A 124 -9.42 -6.50 -0.59
N PHE A 125 -8.72 -5.46 -0.18
CA PHE A 125 -7.96 -4.59 -1.07
C PHE A 125 -6.53 -5.08 -1.29
N THR A 126 -6.04 -5.97 -0.44
CA THR A 126 -4.65 -6.45 -0.45
C THR A 126 -4.48 -7.77 -1.19
N GLN A 127 -5.58 -8.52 -1.40
CA GLN A 127 -5.59 -9.70 -2.24
C GLN A 127 -5.16 -9.35 -3.67
N ALA A 128 -4.27 -10.14 -4.27
CA ALA A 128 -3.80 -9.94 -5.63
C ALA A 128 -4.79 -10.56 -6.62
N TYR A 129 -5.67 -9.74 -7.19
CA TYR A 129 -6.72 -10.18 -8.10
C TYR A 129 -6.24 -10.38 -9.54
N GLY A 130 -5.21 -9.66 -9.94
CA GLY A 130 -4.81 -9.55 -11.34
C GLY A 130 -5.73 -8.65 -12.16
N VAL A 131 -5.35 -8.36 -13.40
CA VAL A 131 -6.08 -7.47 -14.32
C VAL A 131 -6.37 -8.23 -15.64
N PRO A 132 -7.56 -8.10 -16.21
CA PRO A 132 -8.74 -7.41 -15.70
C PRO A 132 -9.40 -8.21 -14.56
N ALA A 133 -9.87 -7.50 -13.54
CA ALA A 133 -10.52 -8.13 -12.39
C ALA A 133 -11.89 -8.73 -12.74
N PHE A 134 -12.54 -8.24 -13.79
CA PHE A 134 -13.88 -8.64 -14.21
C PHE A 134 -13.98 -8.80 -15.70
N ASP A 135 -14.78 -9.76 -16.14
CA ASP A 135 -15.31 -9.82 -17.50
C ASP A 135 -16.31 -8.68 -17.70
N VAL A 136 -16.01 -7.79 -18.64
CA VAL A 136 -16.82 -6.59 -18.89
C VAL A 136 -18.22 -6.89 -19.42
N ASN A 137 -18.46 -8.09 -19.97
CA ASN A 137 -19.75 -8.47 -20.52
C ASN A 137 -20.63 -9.15 -19.47
N THR A 138 -20.03 -9.92 -18.57
CA THR A 138 -20.77 -10.73 -17.58
C THR A 138 -20.69 -10.16 -16.17
N GLY A 139 -19.76 -9.22 -15.89
CA GLY A 139 -19.49 -8.70 -14.56
C GLY A 139 -18.91 -9.73 -13.60
N GLN A 140 -18.50 -10.91 -14.11
CA GLN A 140 -17.95 -11.97 -13.27
C GLN A 140 -16.46 -11.73 -12.98
N PRO A 141 -16.00 -12.01 -11.75
CA PRO A 141 -14.57 -11.97 -11.41
C PRO A 141 -13.78 -12.94 -12.27
N LEU A 142 -12.69 -12.48 -12.88
CA LEU A 142 -11.80 -13.29 -13.71
C LEU A 142 -10.63 -13.87 -12.88
N ASN A 143 -9.86 -12.98 -12.26
CA ASN A 143 -8.65 -13.37 -11.54
C ASN A 143 -8.77 -13.21 -10.02
N ARG A 144 -9.96 -13.04 -9.49
CA ARG A 144 -10.19 -12.68 -8.11
C ARG A 144 -9.58 -13.68 -7.14
N SER A 145 -8.78 -13.16 -6.19
CA SER A 145 -8.15 -13.95 -5.11
C SER A 145 -7.37 -15.16 -5.60
N THR A 146 -6.83 -15.12 -6.81
CA THR A 146 -6.07 -16.27 -7.33
C THR A 146 -4.78 -16.52 -6.53
N TRP A 147 -4.11 -15.46 -6.10
CA TRP A 147 -2.93 -15.59 -5.24
C TRP A 147 -3.29 -16.12 -3.84
N ASP A 148 -4.25 -15.51 -3.19
CA ASP A 148 -4.65 -15.85 -1.82
C ASP A 148 -5.53 -17.10 -1.75
N LEU A 149 -5.74 -17.80 -2.87
CA LEU A 149 -6.54 -19.02 -2.97
C LEU A 149 -8.01 -18.83 -2.52
N ASN A 150 -8.44 -17.58 -2.39
CA ASN A 150 -9.79 -17.21 -1.93
C ASN A 150 -10.20 -17.96 -0.64
N LEU A 151 -9.34 -17.92 0.37
CA LEU A 151 -9.41 -18.76 1.57
C LEU A 151 -10.71 -18.57 2.36
N LEU A 152 -11.36 -17.40 2.28
CA LEU A 152 -12.63 -17.10 2.93
C LEU A 152 -13.76 -16.83 1.92
N ASN A 153 -13.77 -17.52 0.79
CA ASN A 153 -14.70 -17.28 -0.31
C ASN A 153 -16.18 -17.53 0.01
N SER A 154 -16.47 -18.27 1.04
CA SER A 154 -17.85 -18.54 1.50
C SER A 154 -18.41 -17.44 2.39
N ASN A 155 -17.64 -16.44 2.72
CA ASN A 155 -18.10 -15.30 3.49
C ASN A 155 -19.06 -14.44 2.63
N SER A 156 -20.30 -14.31 3.05
CA SER A 156 -21.32 -13.50 2.37
C SER A 156 -21.09 -12.00 2.57
N ASN A 157 -20.50 -11.63 3.69
CA ASN A 157 -20.07 -10.25 3.98
C ASN A 157 -18.59 -10.10 3.63
N ARG A 158 -18.31 -9.32 2.63
CA ARG A 158 -16.96 -9.16 2.12
C ARG A 158 -16.18 -8.00 2.72
N PHE A 159 -16.66 -7.42 3.80
CA PHE A 159 -15.90 -6.39 4.52
C PHE A 159 -14.71 -6.97 5.28
N TYR A 160 -14.77 -8.25 5.65
CA TYR A 160 -13.68 -8.96 6.33
C TYR A 160 -13.23 -10.13 5.49
N ASP A 161 -11.93 -10.24 5.26
CA ASP A 161 -11.34 -11.34 4.51
C ASP A 161 -9.89 -11.57 4.97
N LEU A 162 -9.21 -12.49 4.31
CA LEU A 162 -7.84 -12.87 4.59
C LEU A 162 -6.99 -12.68 3.34
N ALA A 163 -5.81 -12.09 3.51
CA ALA A 163 -4.81 -11.94 2.47
C ALA A 163 -3.45 -12.53 2.90
N LEU A 164 -2.65 -12.93 1.91
CA LEU A 164 -1.26 -13.35 2.04
C LEU A 164 -0.36 -12.31 1.35
N PRO A 165 -0.16 -11.12 1.95
CA PRO A 165 0.47 -10.00 1.26
C PRO A 165 1.96 -10.21 0.98
N GLN A 166 2.61 -11.11 1.71
CA GLN A 166 4.00 -11.47 1.48
C GLN A 166 4.25 -12.97 1.70
N ALA A 167 4.90 -13.60 0.75
CA ALA A 167 5.43 -14.95 0.84
C ALA A 167 6.62 -15.07 -0.10
N TYR A 168 7.84 -14.82 0.40
CA TYR A 168 9.03 -14.82 -0.43
C TYR A 168 10.23 -15.43 0.29
N LEU A 169 11.14 -15.95 -0.51
CA LEU A 169 12.51 -16.25 -0.14
C LEU A 169 13.42 -15.08 -0.52
N GLU A 170 14.46 -14.86 0.25
CA GLU A 170 15.45 -13.83 0.00
C GLU A 170 16.86 -14.41 0.15
N THR A 171 17.78 -13.99 -0.71
CA THR A 171 19.18 -14.38 -0.63
C THR A 171 20.09 -13.18 -0.84
N TYR A 172 21.09 -13.07 0.01
CA TYR A 172 22.21 -12.17 -0.18
C TYR A 172 23.31 -12.89 -0.98
N VAL A 173 23.73 -12.27 -2.09
CA VAL A 173 24.81 -12.74 -2.94
C VAL A 173 25.98 -11.78 -2.81
N PRO A 174 27.17 -12.23 -2.33
CA PRO A 174 28.32 -11.36 -2.08
C PRO A 174 29.06 -11.02 -3.38
N VAL A 175 28.40 -10.33 -4.32
CA VAL A 175 28.98 -9.86 -5.58
C VAL A 175 29.03 -8.34 -5.59
N GLY A 176 30.19 -7.76 -5.87
CA GLY A 176 30.38 -6.32 -5.82
C GLY A 176 30.06 -5.76 -4.42
N ASN A 177 29.15 -4.82 -4.33
CA ASN A 177 28.68 -4.23 -3.08
C ASN A 177 27.55 -5.04 -2.40
N GLY A 178 27.25 -6.24 -2.91
CA GLY A 178 26.20 -7.11 -2.42
C GLY A 178 24.92 -6.99 -3.26
N LEU A 179 24.38 -8.14 -3.66
CA LEU A 179 23.12 -8.25 -4.40
C LEU A 179 22.11 -9.01 -3.56
N ASN A 180 20.98 -8.39 -3.23
CA ASN A 180 19.85 -9.06 -2.60
C ASN A 180 18.85 -9.48 -3.68
N LEU A 181 18.52 -10.78 -3.71
CA LEU A 181 17.50 -11.35 -4.59
C LEU A 181 16.30 -11.81 -3.78
N LYS A 182 15.12 -11.34 -4.15
CA LYS A 182 13.85 -11.71 -3.57
C LYS A 182 13.03 -12.49 -4.58
N ILE A 183 12.47 -13.65 -4.19
CA ILE A 183 11.73 -14.57 -5.06
C ILE A 183 10.43 -14.95 -4.36
N GLY A 184 9.30 -14.63 -4.96
CA GLY A 184 7.97 -14.91 -4.41
C GLY A 184 7.01 -13.73 -4.53
N HIS A 185 6.09 -13.61 -3.58
CA HIS A 185 5.12 -12.53 -3.49
C HIS A 185 5.56 -11.51 -2.45
N PHE A 186 5.56 -10.22 -2.80
CA PHE A 186 6.09 -9.16 -1.93
C PHE A 186 5.39 -7.82 -2.19
N TYR A 187 5.39 -6.94 -1.20
CA TYR A 187 4.90 -5.57 -1.36
C TYR A 187 5.68 -4.82 -2.43
N THR A 188 4.96 -3.94 -3.11
CA THR A 188 5.54 -3.08 -4.15
C THR A 188 6.63 -2.16 -3.58
N PRO A 189 7.71 -1.91 -4.34
CA PRO A 189 8.66 -0.84 -4.06
C PRO A 189 8.26 0.51 -4.69
N ILE A 190 7.07 0.61 -5.29
CA ILE A 190 6.56 1.78 -6.00
C ILE A 190 5.70 2.60 -5.03
N GLY A 191 5.84 3.93 -5.06
CA GLY A 191 5.02 4.84 -4.26
C GLY A 191 5.61 5.18 -2.89
N TYR A 192 4.89 6.01 -2.15
CA TYR A 192 5.27 6.47 -0.81
C TYR A 192 4.47 5.83 0.31
N GLU A 193 3.13 5.84 0.21
CA GLU A 193 2.26 5.16 1.17
C GLU A 193 2.28 3.66 0.94
N THR A 194 2.04 2.88 1.99
CA THR A 194 2.14 1.42 1.97
C THR A 194 0.87 0.77 2.48
N VAL A 195 0.68 -0.53 2.23
CA VAL A 195 -0.43 -1.30 2.79
C VAL A 195 -0.33 -1.46 4.32
N PRO A 196 0.84 -1.79 4.91
CA PRO A 196 0.98 -1.90 6.35
C PRO A 196 0.61 -0.63 7.10
N ALA A 197 -0.41 -0.69 7.94
CA ALA A 197 -0.90 0.46 8.70
C ALA A 197 0.15 1.15 9.60
N PRO A 198 1.11 0.43 10.24
CA PRO A 198 2.14 1.06 11.07
C PRO A 198 3.06 2.03 10.32
N ASP A 199 3.20 1.86 9.00
CA ASP A 199 4.18 2.57 8.17
C ASP A 199 3.59 3.85 7.54
N ASN A 200 2.29 4.12 7.74
CA ASN A 200 1.61 5.30 7.22
C ASN A 200 1.35 6.34 8.29
N PHE A 201 1.37 7.61 7.88
CA PHE A 201 1.08 8.73 8.78
C PHE A 201 -0.41 8.91 9.02
N PHE A 202 -1.22 8.89 7.96
CA PHE A 202 -2.69 9.03 8.04
C PHE A 202 -3.36 7.66 8.06
N TYR A 203 -4.58 7.61 8.59
CA TYR A 203 -5.44 6.43 8.49
C TYR A 203 -5.96 6.26 7.05
N THR A 204 -6.36 7.38 6.41
CA THR A 204 -6.81 7.38 5.01
C THR A 204 -5.63 7.49 4.05
N HIS A 205 -5.72 6.85 2.89
CA HIS A 205 -4.66 6.84 1.87
C HIS A 205 -4.90 7.84 0.74
N ALA A 206 -3.82 8.22 0.06
CA ALA A 206 -3.88 9.06 -1.13
C ALA A 206 -4.53 8.34 -2.32
N TYR A 207 -5.14 9.09 -3.24
CA TYR A 207 -5.69 8.53 -4.49
C TYR A 207 -4.61 7.84 -5.34
N THR A 208 -3.38 8.34 -5.35
CA THR A 208 -2.25 7.69 -6.02
C THR A 208 -2.00 6.29 -5.46
N MET A 209 -1.92 6.13 -4.14
CA MET A 209 -1.78 4.82 -3.50
C MET A 209 -2.99 3.94 -3.79
N GLN A 210 -4.21 4.45 -3.64
CA GLN A 210 -5.42 3.64 -3.76
C GLN A 210 -5.68 3.17 -5.19
N TYR A 211 -5.34 3.98 -6.19
CA TYR A 211 -5.77 3.79 -7.57
C TYR A 211 -4.65 3.89 -8.61
N GLY A 212 -3.52 4.50 -8.27
CA GLY A 212 -2.41 4.76 -9.19
C GLY A 212 -1.35 3.68 -9.23
N GLU A 213 -1.09 3.03 -8.10
CA GLU A 213 0.05 2.14 -7.90
C GLU A 213 -0.38 0.71 -7.55
N PRO A 214 0.46 -0.31 -7.82
CA PRO A 214 0.23 -1.67 -7.34
C PRO A 214 0.49 -1.77 -5.84
N PHE A 215 -0.13 -2.76 -5.17
CA PHE A 215 0.18 -3.06 -3.76
C PHE A 215 1.22 -4.17 -3.61
N THR A 216 1.20 -5.15 -4.51
CA THR A 216 2.05 -6.34 -4.45
C THR A 216 2.52 -6.76 -5.83
N HIS A 217 3.60 -7.55 -5.85
CA HIS A 217 4.12 -8.21 -7.04
C HIS A 217 4.46 -9.65 -6.74
N THR A 218 4.43 -10.51 -7.76
CA THR A 218 4.90 -11.89 -7.67
C THR A 218 5.97 -12.13 -8.72
N GLY A 219 7.15 -12.57 -8.32
CA GLY A 219 8.25 -12.80 -9.27
C GLY A 219 9.62 -12.81 -8.62
N VAL A 220 10.59 -12.30 -9.35
CA VAL A 220 12.00 -12.18 -8.92
C VAL A 220 12.42 -10.72 -9.01
N MET A 221 12.99 -10.19 -7.93
CA MET A 221 13.53 -8.84 -7.86
C MET A 221 14.91 -8.84 -7.23
N GLY A 222 15.85 -8.17 -7.90
CA GLY A 222 17.21 -7.94 -7.42
C GLY A 222 17.39 -6.49 -6.99
N ASN A 223 18.14 -6.29 -5.92
CA ASN A 223 18.50 -4.98 -5.37
C ASN A 223 20.01 -4.89 -5.18
N TYR A 224 20.60 -3.81 -5.67
CA TYR A 224 22.03 -3.60 -5.66
C TYR A 224 22.40 -2.18 -5.23
N ALA A 225 23.23 -2.05 -4.20
CA ALA A 225 23.83 -0.78 -3.80
C ALA A 225 24.97 -0.45 -4.75
N VAL A 226 24.80 0.57 -5.60
CA VAL A 226 25.86 1.01 -6.54
C VAL A 226 26.99 1.68 -5.77
N ASP A 227 26.64 2.56 -4.84
CA ASP A 227 27.55 3.24 -3.92
C ASP A 227 26.79 3.69 -2.64
N GLY A 228 27.40 4.56 -1.85
CA GLY A 228 26.79 5.09 -0.61
C GLY A 228 25.56 5.98 -0.81
N ASN A 229 25.30 6.43 -2.03
CA ASN A 229 24.22 7.35 -2.37
C ASN A 229 23.20 6.73 -3.33
N TRP A 230 23.60 5.77 -4.18
CA TRP A 230 22.76 5.21 -5.22
C TRP A 230 22.50 3.72 -5.02
N SER A 231 21.26 3.32 -5.21
CA SER A 231 20.85 1.93 -5.36
C SER A 231 19.98 1.75 -6.59
N VAL A 232 19.99 0.56 -7.14
CA VAL A 232 19.15 0.16 -8.28
C VAL A 232 18.42 -1.13 -7.95
N MET A 233 17.23 -1.27 -8.50
CA MET A 233 16.48 -2.51 -8.47
C MET A 233 16.03 -2.90 -9.87
N GLY A 234 15.87 -4.19 -10.09
CA GLY A 234 15.32 -4.71 -11.32
C GLY A 234 14.79 -6.12 -11.14
N GLY A 235 13.72 -6.42 -11.83
CA GLY A 235 13.08 -7.71 -11.69
C GLY A 235 12.10 -8.03 -12.80
N VAL A 236 11.58 -9.25 -12.73
CA VAL A 236 10.56 -9.77 -13.62
C VAL A 236 9.44 -10.33 -12.76
N VAL A 237 8.23 -9.86 -12.99
CA VAL A 237 7.04 -10.21 -12.22
C VAL A 237 5.92 -10.75 -13.12
N THR A 238 5.03 -11.55 -12.58
CA THR A 238 3.91 -12.10 -13.33
C THR A 238 2.75 -11.12 -13.31
N GLY A 239 2.27 -10.74 -14.48
CA GLY A 239 1.26 -9.70 -14.63
C GLY A 239 1.80 -8.31 -14.32
N SER A 240 1.35 -7.31 -15.05
CA SER A 240 1.64 -5.91 -14.77
C SER A 240 0.56 -5.35 -13.87
N ALA A 241 0.82 -5.28 -12.59
CA ALA A 241 -0.07 -4.60 -11.68
C ALA A 241 0.20 -3.10 -11.72
N THR A 242 -0.79 -2.33 -12.00
CA THR A 242 -0.67 -0.90 -12.19
C THR A 242 -1.63 -0.09 -11.37
N GLY A 243 -2.36 -0.73 -10.46
CA GLY A 243 -3.27 -0.01 -9.61
C GLY A 243 -3.77 -0.80 -8.42
N GLY A 244 -3.34 -0.40 -7.25
CA GLY A 244 -3.87 -0.79 -5.97
C GLY A 244 -4.07 -2.30 -5.83
N TRP A 245 -5.30 -2.67 -5.58
CA TRP A 245 -5.75 -4.04 -5.34
C TRP A 245 -5.60 -5.00 -6.54
N ASP A 246 -5.32 -4.49 -7.74
CA ASP A 246 -5.12 -5.35 -8.92
C ASP A 246 -3.96 -6.33 -8.74
N GLY A 247 -2.99 -5.99 -7.91
CA GLY A 247 -1.87 -6.83 -7.51
C GLY A 247 -1.18 -7.57 -8.66
N GLY A 248 0.12 -7.59 -8.70
CA GLY A 248 0.86 -8.25 -9.77
C GLY A 248 0.81 -9.76 -9.65
N TRP A 249 -0.30 -10.39 -10.03
CA TRP A 249 -0.42 -11.84 -10.05
C TRP A 249 -1.03 -12.35 -11.35
N ASP A 250 -0.33 -13.30 -11.99
CA ASP A 250 -0.87 -14.12 -13.06
C ASP A 250 -0.36 -15.55 -12.92
N LYS A 251 -1.25 -16.51 -12.89
CA LYS A 251 -0.90 -17.93 -12.82
C LYS A 251 -0.31 -18.47 -14.13
N GLN A 252 -0.51 -17.77 -15.24
CA GLN A 252 0.08 -18.12 -16.53
C GLN A 252 1.41 -17.40 -16.72
N LEU A 253 2.50 -18.14 -16.76
CA LEU A 253 3.84 -17.60 -16.91
C LEU A 253 4.13 -16.99 -18.30
N GLY A 254 3.12 -16.81 -19.14
CA GLY A 254 3.23 -16.14 -20.45
C GLY A 254 3.17 -14.60 -20.37
N ASN A 255 2.62 -14.06 -19.30
CA ASN A 255 2.40 -12.61 -19.13
C ASN A 255 3.36 -12.05 -18.07
N TRP A 256 4.56 -11.72 -18.49
CA TRP A 256 5.58 -11.13 -17.62
C TRP A 256 5.64 -9.61 -17.78
N ALA A 257 5.95 -8.95 -16.69
CA ALA A 257 6.25 -7.54 -16.64
C ALA A 257 7.64 -7.29 -16.06
N GLY A 258 8.31 -6.27 -16.56
CA GLY A 258 9.51 -5.72 -15.95
C GLY A 258 9.13 -4.84 -14.76
N LEU A 259 9.87 -4.96 -13.66
CA LEU A 259 9.82 -4.07 -12.50
C LEU A 259 11.21 -3.46 -12.35
N MET A 260 11.33 -2.14 -12.29
CA MET A 260 12.63 -1.47 -12.22
C MET A 260 12.55 -0.18 -11.41
N GLY A 261 13.68 0.23 -10.84
CA GLY A 261 13.78 1.49 -10.13
C GLY A 261 15.19 1.84 -9.70
N THR A 262 15.30 3.06 -9.23
CA THR A 262 16.53 3.59 -8.65
C THR A 262 16.22 4.53 -7.51
N THR A 263 17.08 4.55 -6.52
CA THR A 263 17.00 5.48 -5.39
C THR A 263 18.31 6.20 -5.23
N TRP A 264 18.24 7.52 -5.20
CA TRP A 264 19.34 8.39 -4.78
C TRP A 264 19.05 8.94 -3.38
N THR A 265 20.08 8.97 -2.54
CA THR A 265 20.00 9.56 -1.19
C THR A 265 21.21 10.47 -1.01
N SER A 266 20.98 11.70 -0.53
CA SER A 266 22.05 12.65 -0.23
C SER A 266 22.97 12.11 0.88
N THR A 267 24.21 12.58 0.91
CA THR A 267 25.22 12.11 1.88
C THR A 267 24.81 12.39 3.33
N ASP A 268 24.12 13.49 3.59
CA ASP A 268 23.55 13.84 4.89
C ASP A 268 22.23 13.10 5.20
N LYS A 269 21.73 12.31 4.23
CA LYS A 269 20.46 11.59 4.28
C LYS A 269 19.21 12.48 4.47
N GLY A 270 19.36 13.78 4.30
CA GLY A 270 18.25 14.74 4.41
C GLY A 270 17.34 14.76 3.17
N THR A 271 17.80 14.22 2.04
CA THR A 271 17.03 14.18 0.79
C THR A 271 17.15 12.80 0.14
N SER A 272 16.04 12.26 -0.34
CA SER A 272 16.06 11.08 -1.21
C SER A 272 15.09 11.22 -2.36
N LEU A 273 15.44 10.65 -3.50
CA LEU A 273 14.63 10.56 -4.71
C LEU A 273 14.55 9.11 -5.14
N ASN A 274 13.33 8.57 -5.18
CA ASN A 274 13.04 7.25 -5.71
C ASN A 274 12.30 7.40 -7.03
N VAL A 275 12.69 6.64 -8.05
CA VAL A 275 11.97 6.48 -9.31
C VAL A 275 11.80 4.99 -9.53
N ALA A 276 10.56 4.54 -9.64
CA ALA A 276 10.27 3.12 -9.85
C ALA A 276 9.07 2.96 -10.79
N GLY A 277 8.98 1.80 -11.44
CA GLY A 277 7.87 1.54 -12.35
C GLY A 277 7.83 0.10 -12.84
N THR A 278 6.74 -0.21 -13.54
CA THR A 278 6.50 -1.51 -14.15
C THR A 278 5.99 -1.36 -15.58
N TYR A 279 6.29 -2.35 -16.41
CA TYR A 279 5.83 -2.43 -17.80
C TYR A 279 5.69 -3.88 -18.24
N GLY A 280 4.56 -4.25 -18.83
CA GLY A 280 4.38 -5.59 -19.40
C GLY A 280 2.92 -5.96 -19.62
N GLY A 281 2.67 -7.23 -19.93
CA GLY A 281 1.33 -7.79 -20.08
C GLY A 281 0.55 -7.77 -18.77
N THR A 282 -0.77 -7.64 -18.86
CA THR A 282 -1.61 -7.42 -17.66
C THR A 282 -1.91 -8.70 -16.90
N SER A 283 -2.40 -9.74 -17.59
CA SER A 283 -2.81 -11.01 -16.99
C SER A 283 -3.00 -12.09 -18.03
N GLU A 284 -3.41 -13.28 -17.58
CA GLU A 284 -3.76 -14.41 -18.45
C GLU A 284 -4.91 -14.09 -19.47
N HIS A 285 -5.71 -13.07 -19.18
CA HIS A 285 -6.84 -12.65 -20.01
C HIS A 285 -6.50 -11.51 -20.95
N SER A 286 -5.35 -10.86 -20.79
CA SER A 286 -4.92 -9.76 -21.63
C SER A 286 -3.41 -9.68 -21.76
N SER A 287 -2.93 -9.72 -23.00
CA SER A 287 -1.53 -9.47 -23.34
C SER A 287 -1.26 -7.98 -23.63
N ASN A 288 -2.27 -7.12 -23.54
CA ASN A 288 -2.10 -5.68 -23.76
C ASN A 288 -1.15 -5.11 -22.72
N ALA A 289 -0.29 -4.21 -23.14
CA ALA A 289 0.71 -3.64 -22.25
C ALA A 289 0.09 -2.63 -21.30
N TRP A 290 0.47 -2.76 -20.04
CA TRP A 290 0.24 -1.75 -19.00
C TRP A 290 1.58 -1.28 -18.48
N ALA A 291 1.65 -0.02 -18.17
CA ALA A 291 2.84 0.60 -17.61
C ALA A 291 2.47 1.63 -16.57
N MET A 292 3.33 1.79 -15.58
CA MET A 292 3.24 2.95 -14.69
C MET A 292 4.63 3.30 -14.17
N TYR A 293 4.82 4.55 -13.80
CA TYR A 293 5.96 4.99 -13.01
C TYR A 293 5.52 5.89 -11.87
N SER A 294 6.33 5.87 -10.81
CA SER A 294 6.22 6.75 -9.64
C SER A 294 7.54 7.45 -9.39
N ILE A 295 7.48 8.72 -9.04
CA ILE A 295 8.61 9.54 -8.61
C ILE A 295 8.30 10.04 -7.21
N VAL A 296 9.12 9.69 -6.23
CA VAL A 296 8.95 10.09 -4.83
C VAL A 296 10.18 10.88 -4.37
N LEU A 297 9.97 12.14 -4.04
CA LEU A 297 10.95 12.98 -3.36
C LEU A 297 10.63 13.03 -1.86
N LYS A 298 11.61 12.77 -1.01
CA LYS A 298 11.57 13.02 0.44
C LYS A 298 12.64 14.03 0.78
N HIS A 299 12.28 15.08 1.53
CA HIS A 299 13.21 16.17 1.87
C HIS A 299 12.95 16.71 3.28
N ASN A 300 14.00 16.78 4.08
CA ASN A 300 13.95 17.46 5.36
C ASN A 300 14.21 18.95 5.14
N ILE A 301 13.14 19.77 5.18
CA ILE A 301 13.25 21.23 5.08
C ILE A 301 14.01 21.78 6.31
N THR A 302 13.72 21.20 7.48
CA THR A 302 14.43 21.43 8.74
C THR A 302 14.49 20.11 9.51
N ASP A 303 15.15 20.09 10.68
CA ASP A 303 15.18 18.92 11.56
C ASP A 303 13.78 18.49 12.04
N LYS A 304 12.77 19.36 11.94
CA LYS A 304 11.39 19.12 12.40
C LYS A 304 10.35 19.16 11.29
N THR A 305 10.73 19.58 10.08
CA THR A 305 9.79 19.79 8.98
C THR A 305 10.20 18.92 7.81
N HIS A 306 9.30 18.03 7.41
CA HIS A 306 9.58 17.01 6.40
C HIS A 306 8.57 17.14 5.25
N LEU A 307 9.06 17.19 4.02
CA LEU A 307 8.28 17.24 2.79
C LEU A 307 8.39 15.93 2.04
N ILE A 308 7.25 15.42 1.60
CA ILE A 308 7.17 14.34 0.62
C ILE A 308 6.40 14.89 -0.58
N LEU A 309 6.91 14.63 -1.77
CA LEU A 309 6.24 14.92 -3.03
C LEU A 309 6.27 13.64 -3.87
N GLN A 310 5.10 13.22 -4.34
CA GLN A 310 4.96 12.07 -5.22
C GLN A 310 4.21 12.44 -6.48
N HIS A 311 4.66 11.88 -7.61
CA HIS A 311 3.97 11.91 -8.90
C HIS A 311 3.90 10.51 -9.48
N ASP A 312 2.70 10.10 -9.89
CA ASP A 312 2.45 8.85 -10.56
C ASP A 312 1.83 9.08 -11.93
N HIS A 313 2.16 8.21 -12.88
CA HIS A 313 1.51 8.17 -14.16
C HIS A 313 1.42 6.72 -14.67
N GLY A 314 0.22 6.31 -15.03
CA GLY A 314 -0.07 4.98 -15.55
C GLY A 314 -0.74 5.01 -16.93
N PHE A 315 -0.49 3.96 -17.69
CA PHE A 315 -0.94 3.75 -19.05
C PHE A 315 -1.45 2.31 -19.21
N ALA A 316 -2.52 2.15 -19.99
CA ALA A 316 -3.07 0.84 -20.29
C ALA A 316 -3.56 0.79 -21.73
N ASP A 317 -3.03 -0.15 -22.51
CA ASP A 317 -3.37 -0.30 -23.91
C ASP A 317 -4.65 -1.11 -24.08
N ASN A 318 -5.55 -0.68 -24.97
CA ASN A 318 -6.74 -1.41 -25.41
C ASN A 318 -7.69 -1.88 -24.29
N VAL A 319 -7.78 -1.16 -23.18
CA VAL A 319 -8.58 -1.58 -22.02
C VAL A 319 -10.03 -1.14 -22.06
N LEU A 320 -10.35 -0.12 -22.87
CA LEU A 320 -11.73 0.32 -23.07
C LEU A 320 -12.36 -0.47 -24.23
N ALA A 321 -13.59 -0.94 -24.01
CA ALA A 321 -14.30 -1.72 -24.99
C ALA A 321 -14.32 -1.02 -26.36
N PRO A 322 -14.14 -1.77 -27.46
CA PRO A 322 -14.28 -1.18 -28.80
C PRO A 322 -15.68 -0.63 -28.99
N PRO A 323 -15.86 0.43 -29.83
CA PRO A 323 -17.15 0.95 -30.17
C PRO A 323 -18.07 -0.17 -30.70
N ALA A 324 -19.39 -0.05 -30.46
CA ALA A 324 -20.37 -0.97 -31.02
C ALA A 324 -20.20 -1.04 -32.55
N GLY A 325 -19.80 -2.20 -33.08
CA GLY A 325 -19.49 -2.37 -34.51
C GLY A 325 -18.10 -2.96 -34.77
N GLY A 326 -17.31 -3.21 -33.75
CA GLY A 326 -15.96 -3.79 -33.84
C GLY A 326 -14.90 -2.73 -34.09
N GLY A 327 -13.65 -3.05 -33.70
CA GLY A 327 -12.49 -2.16 -33.79
C GLY A 327 -11.50 -2.48 -32.68
N ALA A 328 -10.38 -1.79 -32.67
CA ALA A 328 -9.46 -1.81 -31.52
C ALA A 328 -10.09 -1.10 -30.33
N GLY A 329 -9.83 -1.59 -29.12
CA GLY A 329 -10.14 -0.84 -27.91
C GLY A 329 -9.35 0.47 -27.86
N THR A 330 -9.68 1.34 -26.94
CA THR A 330 -8.96 2.59 -26.69
C THR A 330 -8.04 2.46 -25.49
N ASP A 331 -6.93 3.19 -25.53
CA ASP A 331 -5.97 3.26 -24.46
C ASP A 331 -6.52 4.12 -23.30
N ALA A 332 -6.03 3.84 -22.11
CA ALA A 332 -6.38 4.59 -20.93
C ALA A 332 -5.15 5.12 -20.20
N GLN A 333 -5.34 6.21 -19.48
CA GLN A 333 -4.32 6.84 -18.66
C GLN A 333 -4.89 7.29 -17.31
N TRP A 334 -4.02 7.31 -16.30
CA TRP A 334 -4.28 7.96 -15.02
C TRP A 334 -2.99 8.58 -14.49
N TYR A 335 -3.10 9.65 -13.76
CA TYR A 335 -1.95 10.33 -13.20
C TYR A 335 -2.34 11.19 -12.01
N GLY A 336 -1.37 11.43 -11.11
CA GLY A 336 -1.62 12.21 -9.92
C GLY A 336 -0.38 12.76 -9.25
N ILE A 337 -0.63 13.70 -8.36
CA ILE A 337 0.38 14.26 -7.47
C ILE A 337 -0.20 14.24 -6.07
N ASN A 338 0.60 13.81 -5.10
CA ASN A 338 0.33 14.06 -3.70
C ASN A 338 1.53 14.74 -3.03
N THR A 339 1.24 15.54 -2.03
CA THR A 339 2.24 16.25 -1.25
C THR A 339 1.91 16.08 0.22
N HIS A 340 2.90 15.66 1.01
CA HIS A 340 2.78 15.59 2.46
C HIS A 340 3.74 16.57 3.10
N LEU A 341 3.26 17.26 4.12
CA LEU A 341 4.07 18.13 4.96
C LEU A 341 3.88 17.69 6.41
N TYR A 342 4.97 17.26 7.05
CA TYR A 342 4.97 16.83 8.44
C TYR A 342 5.77 17.78 9.32
N TYR A 343 5.31 17.95 10.56
CA TYR A 343 5.97 18.77 11.56
C TYR A 343 6.04 18.04 12.90
N ASP A 344 7.25 17.82 13.41
CA ASP A 344 7.51 17.20 14.70
C ASP A 344 7.20 18.19 15.83
N VAL A 345 5.99 18.08 16.39
CA VAL A 345 5.53 18.92 17.50
C VAL A 345 6.29 18.55 18.77
N SER A 346 6.48 17.25 18.99
CA SER A 346 7.25 16.69 20.11
C SER A 346 7.78 15.30 19.73
N ASP A 347 8.53 14.67 20.64
CA ASP A 347 9.05 13.30 20.45
C ASP A 347 7.95 12.24 20.23
N THR A 348 6.71 12.52 20.59
CA THR A 348 5.60 11.58 20.51
C THR A 348 4.45 12.07 19.62
N VAL A 349 4.48 13.30 19.15
CA VAL A 349 3.40 13.93 18.39
C VAL A 349 3.95 14.56 17.12
N VAL A 350 3.42 14.14 15.99
CA VAL A 350 3.68 14.73 14.68
C VAL A 350 2.39 15.22 14.08
N ALA A 351 2.35 16.46 13.60
CA ALA A 351 1.25 17.02 12.83
C ALA A 351 1.52 16.85 11.33
N GLY A 352 0.48 16.64 10.54
CA GLY A 352 0.63 16.42 9.10
C GLY A 352 -0.50 17.01 8.27
N LEU A 353 -0.11 17.40 7.05
CA LEU A 353 -1.01 17.82 5.97
C LEU A 353 -0.74 16.98 4.74
N ARG A 354 -1.78 16.63 3.97
CA ARG A 354 -1.66 15.99 2.66
C ARG A 354 -2.59 16.69 1.68
N GLY A 355 -2.04 17.12 0.55
CA GLY A 355 -2.80 17.64 -0.59
C GLY A 355 -2.68 16.68 -1.76
N GLU A 356 -3.78 16.43 -2.47
CA GLU A 356 -3.87 15.43 -3.53
C GLU A 356 -4.58 15.97 -4.77
N TRP A 357 -4.08 15.58 -5.91
CA TRP A 357 -4.71 15.72 -7.22
C TRP A 357 -4.53 14.42 -7.97
N PHE A 358 -5.61 13.85 -8.47
CA PHE A 358 -5.59 12.60 -9.23
C PHE A 358 -6.55 12.70 -10.42
N ARG A 359 -6.06 12.41 -11.61
CA ARG A 359 -6.85 12.34 -12.84
C ARG A 359 -7.02 10.90 -13.27
N ASP A 360 -8.24 10.40 -13.24
CA ASP A 360 -8.67 9.21 -13.96
C ASP A 360 -9.16 9.65 -15.34
N GLN A 361 -8.24 9.62 -16.33
CA GLN A 361 -8.50 10.21 -17.66
C GLN A 361 -9.63 9.53 -18.39
N ASN A 362 -9.84 8.27 -18.12
CA ASN A 362 -10.78 7.43 -18.88
C ASN A 362 -11.84 6.74 -17.99
N GLY A 363 -11.84 6.98 -16.68
CA GLY A 363 -12.81 6.41 -15.75
C GLY A 363 -12.62 4.91 -15.51
N ILE A 364 -11.38 4.42 -15.53
CA ILE A 364 -11.10 2.99 -15.33
C ILE A 364 -10.46 2.68 -13.97
N ARG A 365 -10.01 3.70 -13.23
CA ARG A 365 -9.28 3.50 -11.97
C ARG A 365 -10.15 3.72 -10.75
N VAL A 366 -10.66 4.92 -10.55
CA VAL A 366 -11.41 5.28 -9.34
C VAL A 366 -12.75 4.55 -9.28
N CYS A 367 -13.39 4.41 -10.38
CA CYS A 367 -14.65 3.66 -10.52
C CYS A 367 -14.46 2.17 -10.84
N SER A 368 -13.36 1.56 -10.42
CA SER A 368 -13.17 0.12 -10.65
C SER A 368 -14.28 -0.68 -9.94
N PRO A 369 -15.14 -1.40 -10.67
CA PRO A 369 -16.31 -2.05 -10.09
C PRO A 369 -15.94 -3.11 -9.07
N GLY A 370 -14.79 -3.76 -9.25
CA GLY A 370 -14.32 -4.77 -8.32
C GLY A 370 -14.04 -4.24 -6.92
N ARG A 371 -13.44 -3.06 -6.84
CA ARG A 371 -13.11 -2.44 -5.57
C ARG A 371 -14.36 -2.05 -4.78
N VAL A 372 -15.28 -1.35 -5.43
CA VAL A 372 -16.54 -0.98 -4.79
C VAL A 372 -17.37 -2.21 -4.46
N GLY A 373 -17.43 -3.18 -5.35
CA GLY A 373 -18.14 -4.41 -5.13
C GLY A 373 -17.58 -5.23 -3.96
N ALA A 374 -16.28 -5.23 -3.76
CA ALA A 374 -15.66 -5.85 -2.59
C ALA A 374 -16.05 -5.12 -1.30
N ALA A 375 -16.09 -3.79 -1.33
CA ALA A 375 -16.44 -2.97 -0.18
C ALA A 375 -17.95 -2.94 0.15
N THR A 376 -18.82 -3.28 -0.79
CA THR A 376 -20.27 -3.21 -0.64
C THR A 376 -20.94 -4.57 -0.49
N ASP A 377 -20.41 -5.40 0.37
CA ASP A 377 -21.02 -6.66 0.78
C ASP A 377 -21.48 -7.56 -0.38
N ASN A 378 -20.53 -7.96 -1.19
CA ASN A 378 -20.81 -8.86 -2.31
C ASN A 378 -21.71 -8.29 -3.42
N GLN A 379 -21.93 -6.99 -3.44
CA GLN A 379 -22.68 -6.32 -4.49
C GLN A 379 -21.88 -6.09 -5.78
N GLY A 380 -20.68 -6.68 -5.89
CA GLY A 380 -19.78 -6.48 -7.02
C GLY A 380 -20.43 -6.67 -8.37
N ALA A 381 -21.22 -7.72 -8.56
CA ALA A 381 -21.93 -7.98 -9.80
C ALA A 381 -23.02 -6.93 -10.09
N SER A 382 -23.77 -6.53 -9.07
CA SER A 382 -24.80 -5.50 -9.18
C SER A 382 -24.19 -4.13 -9.47
N TYR A 383 -23.07 -3.83 -8.83
CA TYR A 383 -22.35 -2.59 -9.08
C TYR A 383 -21.72 -2.57 -10.48
N ALA A 384 -21.14 -3.69 -10.91
CA ALA A 384 -20.61 -3.82 -12.27
C ALA A 384 -21.69 -3.60 -13.35
N ALA A 385 -22.93 -4.01 -13.10
CA ALA A 385 -24.05 -3.74 -14.01
C ALA A 385 -24.36 -2.24 -14.12
N ASN A 386 -24.08 -1.46 -13.10
CA ASN A 386 -24.25 0.00 -13.09
C ASN A 386 -22.97 0.78 -13.45
N PHE A 387 -21.85 0.08 -13.59
CA PHE A 387 -20.55 0.66 -13.86
C PHE A 387 -20.53 1.69 -15.00
N PRO A 388 -21.11 1.44 -16.20
CA PRO A 388 -21.10 2.43 -17.27
C PRO A 388 -21.87 3.72 -16.93
N ALA A 389 -22.79 3.67 -15.98
CA ALA A 389 -23.62 4.82 -15.63
C ALA A 389 -22.96 5.73 -14.54
N THR A 390 -22.05 5.18 -13.74
CA THR A 390 -21.47 5.89 -12.60
C THR A 390 -20.00 6.22 -12.80
N CYS A 391 -19.27 5.46 -13.61
CA CYS A 391 -17.84 5.64 -13.84
C CYS A 391 -17.59 6.48 -15.08
N SER A 392 -16.78 7.50 -14.92
CA SER A 392 -16.46 8.46 -15.98
C SER A 392 -15.10 9.10 -15.74
N ALA A 393 -14.53 9.63 -16.80
CA ALA A 393 -13.33 10.43 -16.71
C ALA A 393 -13.54 11.59 -15.74
N ALA A 394 -12.76 11.65 -14.69
CA ALA A 394 -12.91 12.67 -13.65
C ALA A 394 -11.56 13.04 -13.02
N THR A 395 -11.53 14.21 -12.40
CA THR A 395 -10.41 14.67 -11.60
C THR A 395 -10.82 14.68 -10.13
N TYR A 396 -10.04 14.04 -9.30
CA TYR A 396 -10.26 13.94 -7.87
C TYR A 396 -9.24 14.79 -7.13
N TYR A 397 -9.70 15.46 -6.11
CA TYR A 397 -8.87 16.26 -5.22
C TYR A 397 -9.16 15.84 -3.78
N ALA A 398 -8.14 15.91 -2.93
CA ALA A 398 -8.34 15.75 -1.51
C ALA A 398 -7.39 16.62 -0.71
N PHE A 399 -7.85 17.02 0.47
CA PHE A 399 -7.01 17.64 1.48
C PHE A 399 -7.22 16.92 2.81
N THR A 400 -6.12 16.47 3.43
CA THR A 400 -6.14 15.76 4.71
C THR A 400 -5.27 16.49 5.71
N ALA A 401 -5.77 16.67 6.93
CA ALA A 401 -5.02 17.21 8.06
C ALA A 401 -5.17 16.30 9.27
N GLY A 402 -4.12 16.08 10.03
CA GLY A 402 -4.21 15.19 11.18
C GLY A 402 -2.95 15.17 12.03
N VAL A 403 -2.99 14.29 13.00
CA VAL A 403 -1.92 14.09 13.97
C VAL A 403 -1.65 12.60 14.11
N THR A 404 -0.38 12.23 14.18
CA THR A 404 0.05 10.91 14.66
C THR A 404 0.61 11.08 16.06
N TRP A 405 -0.02 10.42 17.04
CA TRP A 405 0.43 10.39 18.42
C TRP A 405 0.91 8.99 18.79
N LYS A 406 2.18 8.89 19.19
CA LYS A 406 2.84 7.64 19.61
C LYS A 406 3.21 7.70 21.11
N PRO A 407 2.25 7.49 22.04
CA PRO A 407 2.53 7.55 23.48
C PRO A 407 3.47 6.44 23.96
N LYS A 408 3.55 5.35 23.18
CA LYS A 408 4.46 4.23 23.35
C LYS A 408 5.05 3.85 21.98
N THR A 409 6.20 3.19 21.97
CA THR A 409 6.84 2.72 20.73
C THR A 409 5.98 1.72 19.95
N TRP A 410 5.13 0.99 20.65
CA TRP A 410 4.23 -0.03 20.10
C TRP A 410 2.77 0.44 19.94
N LEU A 411 2.44 1.71 20.27
CA LEU A 411 1.08 2.25 20.19
C LEU A 411 1.06 3.55 19.41
N SER A 412 0.21 3.62 18.38
CA SER A 412 -0.05 4.81 17.57
C SER A 412 -1.53 5.10 17.49
N LEU A 413 -1.91 6.38 17.58
CA LEU A 413 -3.26 6.91 17.35
C LEU A 413 -3.19 8.01 16.28
N ARG A 414 -4.13 7.98 15.30
CA ARG A 414 -4.07 8.86 14.12
C ARG A 414 -5.41 9.53 13.82
N PRO A 415 -5.86 10.52 14.64
CA PRO A 415 -7.02 11.33 14.28
C PRO A 415 -6.70 12.22 13.08
N ASN A 416 -7.62 12.25 12.11
CA ASN A 416 -7.50 13.09 10.92
C ASN A 416 -8.87 13.52 10.39
N VAL A 417 -8.87 14.60 9.62
CA VAL A 417 -9.99 15.08 8.82
C VAL A 417 -9.59 15.08 7.37
N ARG A 418 -10.52 14.74 6.48
CA ARG A 418 -10.31 14.70 5.05
C ARG A 418 -11.49 15.34 4.32
N TYR A 419 -11.20 16.16 3.34
CA TYR A 419 -12.18 16.71 2.41
C TYR A 419 -11.82 16.27 0.99
N ASP A 420 -12.75 15.57 0.34
CA ASP A 420 -12.64 15.12 -1.05
C ASP A 420 -13.61 15.88 -1.92
N TRP A 421 -13.21 16.18 -3.16
CA TRP A 421 -14.13 16.66 -4.19
C TRP A 421 -13.74 16.17 -5.56
N VAL A 422 -14.73 16.07 -6.47
CA VAL A 422 -14.57 15.59 -7.83
C VAL A 422 -14.99 16.65 -8.83
N ASP A 423 -14.18 16.82 -9.89
CA ASP A 423 -14.53 17.53 -11.11
C ASP A 423 -14.70 16.53 -12.25
N GLY A 424 -15.96 16.32 -12.66
CA GLY A 424 -16.35 15.32 -13.65
C GLY A 424 -17.84 15.33 -13.93
N PRO A 425 -18.30 14.56 -14.93
CA PRO A 425 -19.70 14.57 -15.36
C PRO A 425 -20.64 13.83 -14.39
N THR A 426 -20.11 13.04 -13.46
CA THR A 426 -20.90 12.24 -12.52
C THR A 426 -20.56 12.58 -11.06
N LYS A 427 -21.54 12.43 -10.19
CA LYS A 427 -21.37 12.52 -8.75
C LYS A 427 -20.76 11.21 -8.24
N GLN A 428 -19.74 11.29 -7.40
CA GLN A 428 -18.99 10.11 -6.97
C GLN A 428 -19.12 9.81 -5.48
N PHE A 429 -19.63 10.77 -4.69
CA PHE A 429 -19.73 10.66 -3.25
C PHE A 429 -21.19 10.53 -2.80
N ASP A 430 -21.39 10.16 -1.53
CA ASP A 430 -22.71 9.96 -0.93
C ASP A 430 -23.52 8.92 -1.72
N VAL A 431 -22.93 7.71 -1.80
CA VAL A 431 -23.47 6.61 -2.61
C VAL A 431 -24.74 6.08 -1.94
N ASN A 432 -25.85 6.06 -2.69
CA ASN A 432 -27.11 5.52 -2.21
C ASN A 432 -27.14 3.97 -2.24
N SER A 433 -28.23 3.39 -1.76
CA SER A 433 -28.44 1.92 -1.70
C SER A 433 -28.44 1.25 -3.08
N SER A 434 -28.62 2.01 -4.16
CA SER A 434 -28.53 1.53 -5.55
C SER A 434 -27.13 1.67 -6.16
N GLY A 435 -26.12 2.10 -5.39
CA GLY A 435 -24.75 2.26 -5.86
C GLY A 435 -24.51 3.55 -6.67
N VAL A 436 -25.42 4.55 -6.60
CA VAL A 436 -25.33 5.79 -7.35
C VAL A 436 -24.90 6.94 -6.44
N GLY A 437 -23.82 7.63 -6.82
CA GLY A 437 -23.34 8.83 -6.11
C GLY A 437 -24.33 10.01 -6.20
N GLN A 438 -24.46 10.72 -5.09
CA GLN A 438 -25.42 11.83 -4.95
C GLN A 438 -24.75 13.20 -4.86
N LYS A 439 -23.46 13.24 -4.47
CA LYS A 439 -22.69 14.47 -4.25
C LYS A 439 -21.37 14.48 -5.02
N THR A 440 -20.83 15.66 -5.18
CA THR A 440 -19.51 15.90 -5.80
C THR A 440 -18.39 16.08 -4.77
N ASP A 441 -18.72 16.02 -3.49
CA ASP A 441 -17.77 16.18 -2.39
C ASP A 441 -18.20 15.38 -1.16
N GLN A 442 -17.26 15.17 -0.24
CA GLN A 442 -17.49 14.60 1.08
C GLN A 442 -16.50 15.15 2.11
N PHE A 443 -16.90 15.13 3.36
CA PHE A 443 -16.04 15.43 4.50
C PHE A 443 -16.02 14.25 5.46
N LEU A 444 -14.81 13.74 5.73
CA LEU A 444 -14.57 12.59 6.60
C LEU A 444 -13.84 13.04 7.86
N PHE A 445 -14.28 12.54 9.00
CA PHE A 445 -13.54 12.55 10.24
C PHE A 445 -13.18 11.12 10.61
N SER A 446 -11.90 10.85 10.75
CA SER A 446 -11.39 9.47 10.95
C SER A 446 -10.42 9.40 12.11
N THR A 447 -10.41 8.29 12.79
CA THR A 447 -9.35 7.95 13.75
C THR A 447 -9.13 6.46 13.81
N ASP A 448 -7.88 6.07 13.96
CA ASP A 448 -7.51 4.67 14.17
C ASP A 448 -6.45 4.51 15.25
N MET A 449 -6.28 3.28 15.66
CA MET A 449 -5.27 2.84 16.60
C MET A 449 -4.49 1.68 16.00
N THR A 450 -3.16 1.74 16.08
CA THR A 450 -2.27 0.65 15.70
C THR A 450 -1.47 0.18 16.91
N ILE A 451 -1.46 -1.12 17.16
CA ILE A 451 -0.66 -1.79 18.18
C ILE A 451 0.28 -2.78 17.49
N THR A 452 1.59 -2.66 17.68
CA THR A 452 2.60 -3.61 17.19
C THR A 452 3.00 -4.59 18.30
N PHE A 453 3.26 -5.85 17.94
CA PHE A 453 3.62 -6.90 18.91
C PHE A 453 4.63 -7.90 18.36
#